data_ba48fb4d8a68b71603f91d6e201cc66b
#
_entry.id   ba48fb4d8a68b71603f91d6e201cc66b
#
_cell.length_a   1.000
_cell.length_b   1.000
_cell.length_c   1.000
_cell.angle_alpha   90.00
_cell.angle_beta   90.00
_cell.angle_gamma   90.00
#
_symmetry.space_group_name_H-M   'P 1'
#
loop_
_entity.id
_entity.type
_entity.pdbx_description
1 polymer ?
#
loop_
_entity_poly.entity_id
_entity_poly.type
_entity_poly.pdbx_seq_one_letter_code
_entity_poly.pdbx_strand_id
1 'polypeptide(L)'
;MVTARLADVLVVQAVRSWLESAAPDRGWVAGLRDPVLGRALSAFHAEPAQPWSLESLARVAGLSRSAFAARFTDLMGETPIGYVTSWRMDLAARLVREGSLPLSRVAERVGYRSEAAFNRAFRRAHGLTPGAFARRGEAFLDLVHAPTP
;
A
#
# COMPACT_ATOMS: atom_id res chain seq x y z
N MET A 1 -26.44 -21.97 -1.64
CA MET A 1 -25.61 -21.15 -2.56
C MET A 1 -26.10 -19.70 -2.73
N VAL A 2 -27.37 -19.37 -2.51
CA VAL A 2 -27.89 -18.00 -2.65
C VAL A 2 -27.54 -17.10 -1.45
N THR A 3 -27.46 -17.66 -0.25
CA THR A 3 -27.20 -16.92 1.00
C THR A 3 -25.78 -16.33 1.09
N ALA A 4 -24.76 -17.00 0.55
CA ALA A 4 -23.37 -16.48 0.56
C ALA A 4 -23.21 -15.25 -0.35
N ARG A 5 -23.86 -15.23 -1.52
CA ARG A 5 -23.83 -14.07 -2.43
C ARG A 5 -24.57 -12.86 -1.88
N LEU A 6 -25.63 -13.05 -1.10
CA LEU A 6 -26.33 -11.96 -0.43
C LEU A 6 -25.48 -11.33 0.68
N ALA A 7 -24.74 -12.15 1.43
CA ALA A 7 -23.81 -11.66 2.46
C ALA A 7 -22.69 -10.81 1.84
N ASP A 8 -22.10 -11.26 0.73
CA ASP A 8 -21.07 -10.50 0.02
C ASP A 8 -21.58 -9.15 -0.48
N VAL A 9 -22.78 -9.12 -1.05
CA VAL A 9 -23.43 -7.89 -1.51
C VAL A 9 -23.72 -6.96 -0.33
N LEU A 10 -24.20 -7.48 0.79
CA LEU A 10 -24.48 -6.68 1.99
C LEU A 10 -23.22 -6.10 2.61
N VAL A 11 -22.12 -6.87 2.65
CA VAL A 11 -20.82 -6.38 3.13
C VAL A 11 -20.30 -5.27 2.23
N VAL A 12 -20.33 -5.45 0.91
CA VAL A 12 -19.91 -4.42 -0.06
C VAL A 12 -20.78 -3.16 0.07
N GLN A 13 -22.10 -3.30 0.21
CA GLN A 13 -23.01 -2.16 0.39
C GLN A 13 -22.80 -1.47 1.75
N ALA A 14 -22.56 -2.24 2.83
CA ALA A 14 -22.26 -1.69 4.14
C ALA A 14 -20.93 -0.90 4.15
N VAL A 15 -19.89 -1.46 3.52
CA VAL A 15 -18.59 -0.78 3.36
C VAL A 15 -18.76 0.47 2.49
N ARG A 16 -19.50 0.40 1.39
CA ARG A 16 -19.78 1.55 0.54
C ARG A 16 -20.54 2.64 1.29
N SER A 17 -21.61 2.28 1.99
CA SER A 17 -22.42 3.20 2.79
C SER A 17 -21.59 3.82 3.92
N TRP A 18 -20.74 3.04 4.57
CA TRP A 18 -19.81 3.55 5.59
C TRP A 18 -18.79 4.52 4.99
N LEU A 19 -18.20 4.21 3.84
CA LEU A 19 -17.30 5.09 3.10
C LEU A 19 -18.00 6.39 2.65
N GLU A 20 -19.28 6.34 2.34
CA GLU A 20 -20.09 7.50 1.92
C GLU A 20 -20.54 8.37 3.11
N SER A 21 -20.87 7.77 4.25
CA SER A 21 -21.49 8.46 5.38
C SER A 21 -20.53 8.81 6.51
N ALA A 22 -19.47 8.04 6.71
CA ALA A 22 -18.52 8.18 7.82
C ALA A 22 -17.08 8.42 7.36
N ALA A 23 -16.87 8.74 6.06
CA ALA A 23 -15.54 8.99 5.56
C ALA A 23 -14.96 10.24 6.24
N PRO A 24 -13.86 10.13 6.96
CA PRO A 24 -13.20 11.28 7.55
C PRO A 24 -12.80 12.26 6.43
N ASP A 25 -12.87 13.56 6.73
CA ASP A 25 -12.46 14.63 5.79
C ASP A 25 -10.97 14.57 5.44
N ARG A 26 -10.23 13.67 6.08
CA ARG A 26 -8.79 13.45 5.91
C ARG A 26 -8.47 11.95 5.88
N GLY A 27 -7.35 11.63 5.23
CA GLY A 27 -6.83 10.27 5.11
C GLY A 27 -6.99 9.72 3.71
N TRP A 28 -6.58 8.47 3.50
CA TRP A 28 -6.53 7.84 2.18
C TRP A 28 -7.88 7.80 1.45
N VAL A 29 -8.99 7.68 2.18
CA VAL A 29 -10.35 7.73 1.59
C VAL A 29 -10.65 9.10 1.02
N ALA A 30 -10.34 10.17 1.77
CA ALA A 30 -10.51 11.55 1.32
C ALA A 30 -9.63 11.83 0.08
N GLY A 31 -8.38 11.35 0.10
CA GLY A 31 -7.47 11.47 -1.04
C GLY A 31 -7.94 10.76 -2.30
N LEU A 32 -8.54 9.56 -2.18
CA LEU A 32 -9.11 8.83 -3.32
C LEU A 32 -10.39 9.48 -3.87
N ARG A 33 -11.15 10.17 -3.03
CA ARG A 33 -12.35 10.92 -3.43
C ARG A 33 -12.02 12.25 -4.10
N ASP A 34 -10.86 12.80 -3.81
CA ASP A 34 -10.40 14.01 -4.47
C ASP A 34 -10.05 13.69 -5.93
N PRO A 35 -10.74 14.28 -6.93
CA PRO A 35 -10.54 13.94 -8.34
C PRO A 35 -9.14 14.28 -8.85
N VAL A 36 -8.45 15.21 -8.20
CA VAL A 36 -7.09 15.65 -8.58
C VAL A 36 -6.06 14.68 -8.02
N LEU A 37 -6.11 14.38 -6.72
CA LEU A 37 -5.22 13.40 -6.08
C LEU A 37 -5.52 11.98 -6.55
N GLY A 38 -6.80 11.66 -6.77
CA GLY A 38 -7.24 10.35 -7.24
C GLY A 38 -6.57 9.92 -8.54
N ARG A 39 -6.34 10.84 -9.47
CA ARG A 39 -5.59 10.55 -10.72
C ARG A 39 -4.14 10.11 -10.42
N ALA A 40 -3.43 10.86 -9.58
CA ALA A 40 -2.05 10.54 -9.22
C ALA A 40 -1.95 9.23 -8.42
N LEU A 41 -2.85 9.03 -7.45
CA LEU A 41 -2.91 7.80 -6.66
C LEU A 41 -3.24 6.59 -7.51
N SER A 42 -4.21 6.68 -8.41
CA SER A 42 -4.57 5.58 -9.33
C SER A 42 -3.41 5.21 -10.26
N ALA A 43 -2.71 6.20 -10.81
CA ALA A 43 -1.53 5.96 -11.65
C ALA A 43 -0.40 5.28 -10.85
N PHE A 44 -0.13 5.75 -9.64
CA PHE A 44 0.86 5.13 -8.75
C PHE A 44 0.49 3.69 -8.38
N HIS A 45 -0.76 3.43 -7.99
CA HIS A 45 -1.21 2.09 -7.59
C HIS A 45 -1.19 1.10 -8.76
N ALA A 46 -1.45 1.57 -9.99
CA ALA A 46 -1.37 0.74 -11.19
C ALA A 46 0.07 0.29 -11.48
N GLU A 47 1.04 1.16 -11.27
CA GLU A 47 2.45 0.92 -11.60
C GLU A 47 3.40 1.35 -10.47
N PRO A 48 3.39 0.68 -9.32
CA PRO A 48 4.15 1.10 -8.13
C PRO A 48 5.67 1.02 -8.32
N ALA A 49 6.15 0.20 -9.26
CA ALA A 49 7.58 0.03 -9.57
C ALA A 49 8.17 1.20 -10.38
N GLN A 50 7.35 2.02 -11.00
CA GLN A 50 7.80 3.20 -11.75
C GLN A 50 8.60 4.16 -10.84
N PRO A 51 9.57 4.91 -11.39
CA PRO A 51 10.37 5.86 -10.63
C PRO A 51 9.56 7.12 -10.28
N TRP A 52 8.56 6.96 -9.44
CA TRP A 52 7.69 8.04 -8.99
C TRP A 52 8.47 9.10 -8.20
N SER A 53 8.26 10.33 -8.56
CA SER A 53 8.77 11.53 -7.89
C SER A 53 7.63 12.49 -7.59
N LEU A 54 7.87 13.48 -6.73
CA LEU A 54 6.90 14.54 -6.48
C LEU A 54 6.50 15.23 -7.78
N GLU A 55 7.46 15.46 -8.69
CA GLU A 55 7.21 16.09 -9.98
C GLU A 55 6.32 15.22 -10.89
N SER A 56 6.59 13.92 -10.99
CA SER A 56 5.77 13.01 -11.83
C SER A 56 4.35 12.86 -11.30
N LEU A 57 4.17 12.77 -9.99
CA LEU A 57 2.85 12.73 -9.35
C LEU A 57 2.07 14.03 -9.58
N ALA A 58 2.72 15.18 -9.36
CA ALA A 58 2.12 16.48 -9.57
C ALA A 58 1.69 16.66 -11.05
N ARG A 59 2.51 16.21 -12.00
CA ARG A 59 2.21 16.27 -13.43
C ARG A 59 0.95 15.46 -13.77
N VAL A 60 0.81 14.26 -13.24
CA VAL A 60 -0.39 13.42 -13.42
C VAL A 60 -1.62 14.09 -12.81
N ALA A 61 -1.47 14.76 -11.68
CA ALA A 61 -2.53 15.51 -11.03
C ALA A 61 -2.89 16.81 -11.75
N GLY A 62 -2.04 17.31 -12.66
CA GLY A 62 -2.21 18.59 -13.32
C GLY A 62 -1.91 19.81 -12.43
N LEU A 63 -1.02 19.63 -11.45
CA LEU A 63 -0.63 20.67 -10.49
C LEU A 63 0.88 20.94 -10.52
N SER A 64 1.28 22.09 -9.98
CA SER A 64 2.67 22.34 -9.63
C SER A 64 3.11 21.44 -8.48
N ARG A 65 4.43 21.22 -8.33
CA ARG A 65 5.00 20.41 -7.23
C ARG A 65 4.54 20.90 -5.86
N SER A 66 4.62 22.20 -5.61
CA SER A 66 4.25 22.80 -4.32
C SER A 66 2.75 22.70 -4.04
N ALA A 67 1.91 22.97 -5.05
CA ALA A 67 0.46 22.85 -4.92
C ALA A 67 0.02 21.40 -4.67
N PHE A 68 0.63 20.45 -5.38
CA PHE A 68 0.36 19.03 -5.19
C PHE A 68 0.79 18.56 -3.77
N ALA A 69 2.02 18.89 -3.36
CA ALA A 69 2.53 18.52 -2.05
C ALA A 69 1.67 19.07 -0.91
N ALA A 70 1.27 20.35 -1.00
CA ALA A 70 0.41 20.98 0.01
C ALA A 70 -0.96 20.30 0.09
N ARG A 71 -1.63 20.12 -1.05
CA ARG A 71 -2.95 19.48 -1.13
C ARG A 71 -2.91 18.02 -0.64
N PHE A 72 -1.88 17.28 -1.07
CA PHE A 72 -1.70 15.90 -0.66
C PHE A 72 -1.51 15.79 0.85
N THR A 73 -0.59 16.59 1.42
CA THR A 73 -0.31 16.57 2.86
C THR A 73 -1.51 16.98 3.70
N ASP A 74 -2.28 17.99 3.23
CA ASP A 74 -3.49 18.43 3.93
C ASP A 74 -4.56 17.33 3.97
N LEU A 75 -4.81 16.64 2.86
CA LEU A 75 -5.82 15.59 2.76
C LEU A 75 -5.36 14.25 3.33
N MET A 76 -4.11 13.84 3.07
CA MET A 76 -3.61 12.52 3.43
C MET A 76 -2.94 12.47 4.80
N GLY A 77 -2.50 13.61 5.34
CA GLY A 77 -1.78 13.70 6.62
C GLY A 77 -0.30 13.32 6.54
N GLU A 78 0.22 13.02 5.35
CA GLU A 78 1.62 12.66 5.10
C GLU A 78 2.11 13.19 3.76
N THR A 79 3.43 13.21 3.55
CA THR A 79 4.00 13.69 2.28
C THR A 79 3.76 12.69 1.14
N PRO A 80 3.67 13.15 -0.12
CA PRO A 80 3.48 12.25 -1.27
C PRO A 80 4.53 11.14 -1.36
N ILE A 81 5.80 11.46 -1.16
CA ILE A 81 6.89 10.47 -1.23
C ILE A 81 6.92 9.57 0.00
N GLY A 82 6.52 10.06 1.17
CA GLY A 82 6.27 9.25 2.36
C GLY A 82 5.23 8.17 2.08
N TYR A 83 4.08 8.57 1.53
CA TYR A 83 3.02 7.65 1.12
C TYR A 83 3.50 6.60 0.11
N VAL A 84 4.19 7.01 -0.95
CA VAL A 84 4.76 6.08 -1.95
C VAL A 84 5.67 5.05 -1.30
N THR A 85 6.53 5.47 -0.37
CA THR A 85 7.47 4.59 0.33
C THR A 85 6.73 3.62 1.24
N SER A 86 5.81 4.09 2.07
CA SER A 86 5.00 3.26 2.97
C SER A 86 4.20 2.21 2.20
N TRP A 87 3.51 2.63 1.15
CA TRP A 87 2.69 1.73 0.34
C TRP A 87 3.53 0.64 -0.35
N ARG A 88 4.72 1.00 -0.88
CA ARG A 88 5.66 0.03 -1.44
C ARG A 88 6.14 -0.99 -0.42
N MET A 89 6.38 -0.57 0.82
CA MET A 89 6.80 -1.47 1.89
C MET A 89 5.68 -2.39 2.34
N ASP A 90 4.44 -1.92 2.36
CA ASP A 90 3.28 -2.77 2.65
C ASP A 90 3.02 -3.81 1.55
N LEU A 91 3.19 -3.41 0.28
CA LEU A 91 3.14 -4.34 -0.84
C LEU A 91 4.27 -5.37 -0.74
N ALA A 92 5.49 -4.93 -0.43
CA ALA A 92 6.63 -5.82 -0.24
C ALA A 92 6.40 -6.83 0.88
N ALA A 93 5.83 -6.40 2.02
CA ALA A 93 5.51 -7.28 3.14
C ALA A 93 4.52 -8.39 2.75
N ARG A 94 3.53 -8.07 1.92
CA ARG A 94 2.61 -9.09 1.35
C ARG A 94 3.34 -10.08 0.47
N LEU A 95 4.14 -9.61 -0.50
CA LEU A 95 4.91 -10.46 -1.42
C LEU A 95 5.93 -11.35 -0.69
N VAL A 96 6.55 -10.83 0.37
CA VAL A 96 7.48 -11.60 1.22
C VAL A 96 6.75 -12.70 1.99
N ARG A 97 5.54 -12.45 2.51
CA ARG A 97 4.72 -13.46 3.18
C ARG A 97 4.22 -14.54 2.23
N GLU A 98 3.86 -14.17 1.00
CA GLU A 98 3.44 -15.13 -0.04
C GLU A 98 4.56 -16.10 -0.42
N GLY A 99 5.83 -15.71 -0.26
CA GLY A 99 7.01 -16.54 -0.48
C GLY A 99 7.21 -17.04 -1.92
N SER A 100 6.40 -16.57 -2.86
CA SER A 100 6.40 -17.02 -4.26
C SER A 100 7.53 -16.43 -5.11
N LEU A 101 8.21 -15.39 -4.61
CA LEU A 101 9.24 -14.65 -5.33
C LEU A 101 10.52 -14.54 -4.51
N PRO A 102 11.70 -14.63 -5.14
CA PRO A 102 12.97 -14.29 -4.49
C PRO A 102 13.00 -12.80 -4.12
N LEU A 103 13.74 -12.44 -3.07
CA LEU A 103 13.80 -11.06 -2.53
C LEU A 103 14.24 -10.03 -3.57
N SER A 104 15.14 -10.39 -4.49
CA SER A 104 15.54 -9.53 -5.60
C SER A 104 14.34 -9.14 -6.49
N ARG A 105 13.46 -10.09 -6.76
CA ARG A 105 12.25 -9.84 -7.55
C ARG A 105 11.20 -9.04 -6.78
N VAL A 106 11.10 -9.26 -5.48
CA VAL A 106 10.26 -8.41 -4.62
C VAL A 106 10.74 -6.97 -4.66
N ALA A 107 12.06 -6.75 -4.50
CA ALA A 107 12.66 -5.42 -4.58
C ALA A 107 12.33 -4.71 -5.91
N GLU A 108 12.52 -5.40 -7.03
CA GLU A 108 12.18 -4.88 -8.37
C GLU A 108 10.69 -4.51 -8.48
N ARG A 109 9.80 -5.39 -8.03
CA ARG A 109 8.35 -5.17 -8.09
C ARG A 109 7.86 -3.95 -7.31
N VAL A 110 8.58 -3.59 -6.26
CA VAL A 110 8.26 -2.40 -5.45
C VAL A 110 9.14 -1.19 -5.80
N GLY A 111 9.86 -1.26 -6.92
CA GLY A 111 10.57 -0.12 -7.50
C GLY A 111 11.96 0.16 -6.92
N TYR A 112 12.62 -0.83 -6.32
CA TYR A 112 14.00 -0.74 -5.86
C TYR A 112 14.97 -1.36 -6.86
N ARG A 113 16.02 -0.62 -7.20
CA ARG A 113 17.06 -1.08 -8.14
C ARG A 113 18.14 -1.95 -7.48
N SER A 114 18.23 -1.93 -6.16
CA SER A 114 19.18 -2.77 -5.43
C SER A 114 18.50 -3.43 -4.24
N GLU A 115 18.81 -4.70 -4.02
CA GLU A 115 18.33 -5.46 -2.88
C GLU A 115 18.81 -4.86 -1.55
N ALA A 116 20.03 -4.30 -1.52
CA ALA A 116 20.56 -3.63 -0.34
C ALA A 116 19.75 -2.39 0.06
N ALA A 117 19.36 -1.56 -0.91
CA ALA A 117 18.50 -0.40 -0.67
C ALA A 117 17.09 -0.82 -0.22
N PHE A 118 16.54 -1.86 -0.83
CA PHE A 118 15.29 -2.48 -0.44
C PHE A 118 15.32 -3.00 1.00
N ASN A 119 16.35 -3.78 1.36
CA ASN A 119 16.51 -4.34 2.70
C ASN A 119 16.56 -3.25 3.78
N ARG A 120 17.27 -2.14 3.51
CA ARG A 120 17.32 -0.99 4.43
C ARG A 120 15.94 -0.33 4.60
N ALA A 121 15.25 -0.10 3.50
CA ALA A 121 13.91 0.50 3.52
C ALA A 121 12.89 -0.40 4.24
N PHE A 122 12.92 -1.69 3.93
CA PHE A 122 12.04 -2.68 4.56
C PHE A 122 12.28 -2.78 6.07
N ARG A 123 13.56 -2.86 6.49
CA ARG A 123 13.91 -2.89 7.92
C ARG A 123 13.49 -1.60 8.64
N ARG A 124 13.59 -0.45 7.99
CA ARG A 124 13.14 0.83 8.55
C ARG A 124 11.61 0.84 8.75
N ALA A 125 10.87 0.30 7.79
CA ALA A 125 9.41 0.27 7.83
C ALA A 125 8.84 -0.76 8.81
N HIS A 126 9.43 -1.96 8.86
CA HIS A 126 8.87 -3.11 9.57
C HIS A 126 9.72 -3.59 10.77
N GLY A 127 10.86 -2.98 11.04
CA GLY A 127 11.75 -3.32 12.15
C GLY A 127 12.57 -4.61 11.94
N LEU A 128 12.30 -5.39 10.89
CA LEU A 128 12.94 -6.67 10.56
C LEU A 128 13.44 -6.67 9.12
N THR A 129 14.45 -7.47 8.84
CA THR A 129 14.84 -7.77 7.45
C THR A 129 13.75 -8.59 6.76
N PRO A 130 13.61 -8.53 5.42
CA PRO A 130 12.61 -9.31 4.69
C PRO A 130 12.67 -10.81 5.01
N GLY A 131 13.88 -11.39 5.08
CA GLY A 131 14.06 -12.80 5.41
C GLY A 131 13.63 -13.16 6.84
N ALA A 132 13.92 -12.30 7.82
CA ALA A 132 13.46 -12.51 9.20
C ALA A 132 11.94 -12.34 9.31
N PHE A 133 11.37 -11.42 8.54
CA PHE A 133 9.93 -11.19 8.47
C PHE A 133 9.17 -12.39 7.88
N ALA A 134 9.71 -13.00 6.81
CA ALA A 134 9.15 -14.22 6.21
C ALA A 134 9.10 -15.38 7.23
N ARG A 135 10.25 -15.69 7.86
CA ARG A 135 10.34 -16.78 8.87
C ARG A 135 9.40 -16.59 10.05
N ARG A 136 9.18 -15.35 10.48
CA ARG A 136 8.24 -15.05 11.57
C ARG A 136 6.79 -15.32 11.18
N GLY A 137 6.44 -15.09 9.92
CA GLY A 137 5.11 -15.43 9.36
C GLY A 137 4.89 -16.94 9.30
N GLU A 138 5.89 -17.70 8.85
CA GLU A 138 5.86 -19.17 8.82
C GLU A 138 5.70 -19.79 10.22
N ALA A 139 6.47 -19.32 11.20
CA ALA A 139 6.39 -19.80 12.57
C ALA A 139 5.00 -19.55 13.22
N PHE A 140 4.33 -18.48 12.85
CA PHE A 140 2.98 -18.19 13.33
C PHE A 140 1.93 -19.14 12.70
N LEU A 141 2.07 -19.44 11.41
CA LEU A 141 1.19 -20.38 10.71
C LEU A 141 1.35 -21.82 11.24
N ASP A 142 2.58 -22.25 11.55
CA ASP A 142 2.87 -23.54 12.13
C ASP A 142 2.23 -23.70 13.54
N LEU A 143 2.23 -22.63 14.33
CA LEU A 143 1.59 -22.59 15.64
C LEU A 143 0.05 -22.73 15.56
N VAL A 144 -0.55 -22.15 14.54
CA VAL A 144 -2.01 -22.16 14.31
C VAL A 144 -2.48 -23.51 13.73
N HIS A 145 -1.61 -24.20 12.99
CA HIS A 145 -1.91 -25.50 12.35
C HIS A 145 -1.33 -26.69 13.09
N ALA A 146 -0.69 -26.50 14.26
CA ALA A 146 -0.25 -27.62 15.08
C ALA A 146 -1.45 -28.45 15.52
N PRO A 147 -1.50 -29.77 15.23
CA PRO A 147 -2.58 -30.62 15.70
C PRO A 147 -2.56 -30.60 17.23
N THR A 148 -3.68 -30.27 17.82
CA THR A 148 -3.89 -30.38 19.28
C THR A 148 -3.71 -31.84 19.68
N PRO A 149 -2.92 -32.16 20.72
CA PRO A 149 -2.69 -33.53 21.18
C PRO A 149 -3.95 -34.23 21.67
#